data_34526f707fe6357b9ee6d9d8c7f53bd4
#
_entry.id   34526f707fe6357b9ee6d9d8c7f53bd4
#
_cell.length_a   1.000
_cell.length_b   1.000
_cell.length_c   1.000
_cell.angle_alpha   90.00
_cell.angle_beta   90.00
_cell.angle_gamma   90.00
#
_symmetry.space_group_name_H-M   'P 1'
#
loop_
_entity.id
_entity.type
_entity.pdbx_description
1 polymer ?
#
loop_
_entity_poly.entity_id
_entity_poly.type
_entity_poly.pdbx_seq_one_letter_code
_entity_poly.pdbx_strand_id
1 'polypeptide(L)'
;PVSGNNGCYVNPSTYGQTAQSYYGDTYLYRETLYENSPLSRTVGVKNPGAVWDAHPKTAAYRCNTAGEVVLFRISSDGVQRVGRYTPGALYVTRETDEDGIWQESFTDKSGRVVMTRQGNGYDTYYIYDDHGRLCYVLPPMAVDGMYNTGNYPDSHTLLQQYAYLYKYDDRGNCIGKRLPGCKSIQMIYD
;
A
#
# COMPACT_ATOMS: atom_id res chain seq x y z
N PRO A 1 22.08 9.41 -28.80
CA PRO A 1 21.12 9.73 -29.85
C PRO A 1 21.59 9.11 -31.15
N VAL A 2 20.82 8.15 -31.67
CA VAL A 2 21.12 7.55 -32.97
C VAL A 2 20.74 8.61 -33.99
N SER A 3 21.72 9.36 -34.48
CA SER A 3 21.51 10.33 -35.54
C SER A 3 21.08 9.61 -36.79
N GLY A 4 19.88 9.86 -37.26
CA GLY A 4 19.40 9.39 -38.56
C GLY A 4 18.07 8.65 -38.59
N ASN A 5 17.45 8.32 -37.47
CA ASN A 5 16.23 7.51 -37.49
C ASN A 5 14.91 8.30 -37.40
N ASN A 6 14.90 9.63 -37.46
CA ASN A 6 13.70 10.49 -37.59
C ASN A 6 12.37 9.87 -37.09
N GLY A 7 12.38 9.23 -35.90
CA GLY A 7 11.21 8.56 -35.37
C GLY A 7 10.91 7.17 -35.95
N CYS A 8 11.74 6.63 -36.81
CA CYS A 8 11.58 5.25 -37.34
C CYS A 8 11.91 4.21 -36.27
N TYR A 9 11.24 3.05 -36.37
CA TYR A 9 11.50 1.89 -35.50
C TYR A 9 12.98 1.47 -35.59
N VAL A 10 13.62 1.41 -34.43
CA VAL A 10 15.01 0.92 -34.30
C VAL A 10 14.95 -0.54 -33.90
N ASN A 11 15.54 -1.43 -34.67
CA ASN A 11 15.63 -2.83 -34.31
C ASN A 11 16.40 -2.98 -32.98
N PRO A 12 15.78 -3.55 -31.95
CA PRO A 12 16.41 -3.71 -30.65
C PRO A 12 17.76 -4.43 -30.69
N SER A 13 17.89 -5.42 -31.57
CA SER A 13 19.13 -6.20 -31.72
C SER A 13 20.30 -5.35 -32.22
N THR A 14 20.06 -4.46 -33.20
CA THR A 14 21.12 -3.60 -33.76
C THR A 14 21.46 -2.46 -32.80
N TYR A 15 20.46 -1.85 -32.18
CA TYR A 15 20.66 -0.82 -31.16
C TYR A 15 21.37 -1.40 -29.92
N GLY A 16 20.94 -2.61 -29.50
CA GLY A 16 21.54 -3.31 -28.36
C GLY A 16 23.04 -3.57 -28.57
N GLN A 17 23.46 -4.02 -29.75
CA GLN A 17 24.90 -4.24 -30.01
C GLN A 17 25.73 -2.96 -29.93
N THR A 18 25.25 -1.85 -30.48
CA THR A 18 25.94 -0.57 -30.42
C THR A 18 26.01 -0.02 -28.99
N ALA A 19 24.91 -0.07 -28.26
CA ALA A 19 24.86 0.37 -26.89
C ALA A 19 25.62 -0.55 -25.94
N GLN A 20 25.60 -1.87 -26.17
CA GLN A 20 26.39 -2.84 -25.43
C GLN A 20 27.90 -2.57 -25.58
N SER A 21 28.38 -2.25 -26.79
CA SER A 21 29.78 -1.91 -27.00
C SER A 21 30.18 -0.60 -26.31
N TYR A 22 29.24 0.32 -26.13
CA TYR A 22 29.49 1.62 -25.51
C TYR A 22 29.39 1.57 -23.98
N TYR A 23 28.40 0.87 -23.43
CA TYR A 23 28.13 0.82 -21.99
C TYR A 23 28.70 -0.43 -21.31
N GLY A 24 29.11 -1.44 -22.07
CA GLY A 24 29.61 -2.72 -21.54
C GLY A 24 28.54 -3.59 -20.89
N ASP A 25 27.25 -3.32 -21.16
CA ASP A 25 26.12 -4.03 -20.58
C ASP A 25 25.20 -4.61 -21.66
N THR A 26 24.58 -5.76 -21.38
CA THR A 26 23.66 -6.45 -22.27
C THR A 26 22.20 -6.01 -22.13
N TYR A 27 21.81 -5.50 -20.96
CA TYR A 27 20.43 -5.08 -20.65
C TYR A 27 20.34 -3.56 -20.55
N LEU A 28 19.99 -2.92 -21.66
CA LEU A 28 20.06 -1.46 -21.82
C LEU A 28 18.70 -0.78 -21.72
N TYR A 29 17.62 -1.53 -21.47
CA TYR A 29 16.26 -1.04 -21.41
C TYR A 29 15.53 -1.56 -20.19
N ARG A 30 14.49 -0.84 -19.80
CA ARG A 30 13.55 -1.27 -18.79
C ARG A 30 12.49 -2.17 -19.45
N GLU A 31 12.27 -3.34 -18.89
CA GLU A 31 11.24 -4.27 -19.32
C GLU A 31 10.10 -4.31 -18.32
N THR A 32 8.86 -4.18 -18.82
CA THR A 32 7.66 -4.34 -17.98
C THR A 32 6.98 -5.66 -18.38
N LEU A 33 6.79 -6.52 -17.40
CA LEU A 33 6.14 -7.81 -17.56
C LEU A 33 4.67 -7.70 -17.14
N TYR A 34 3.78 -8.22 -17.97
CA TYR A 34 2.35 -8.21 -17.75
C TYR A 34 1.83 -9.62 -17.52
N GLU A 35 0.75 -9.74 -16.74
CA GLU A 35 0.06 -11.03 -16.62
C GLU A 35 -0.63 -11.42 -17.93
N ASN A 36 -0.79 -12.73 -18.12
CA ASN A 36 -1.49 -13.26 -19.29
C ASN A 36 -3.01 -13.27 -19.08
N SER A 37 -3.58 -12.09 -18.85
CA SER A 37 -5.04 -11.91 -18.68
C SER A 37 -5.49 -10.66 -19.45
N PRO A 38 -6.80 -10.52 -19.76
CA PRO A 38 -7.33 -9.31 -20.39
C PRO A 38 -7.12 -8.02 -19.59
N LEU A 39 -6.84 -8.11 -18.28
CA LEU A 39 -6.58 -6.96 -17.41
C LEU A 39 -5.18 -6.37 -17.63
N SER A 40 -4.24 -7.16 -18.19
CA SER A 40 -2.86 -6.73 -18.49
C SER A 40 -2.19 -6.01 -17.33
N ARG A 41 -2.38 -6.50 -16.09
CA ARG A 41 -1.75 -5.90 -14.92
C ARG A 41 -0.26 -6.16 -14.92
N THR A 42 0.52 -5.20 -14.46
CA THR A 42 1.97 -5.35 -14.33
C THR A 42 2.29 -6.39 -13.24
N VAL A 43 3.05 -7.41 -13.58
CA VAL A 43 3.51 -8.45 -12.63
C VAL A 43 5.01 -8.39 -12.38
N GLY A 44 5.74 -7.63 -13.20
CA GLY A 44 7.17 -7.44 -13.00
C GLY A 44 7.72 -6.24 -13.74
N VAL A 45 8.82 -5.71 -13.23
CA VAL A 45 9.59 -4.64 -13.87
C VAL A 45 11.07 -4.97 -13.68
N LYS A 46 11.79 -5.07 -14.77
CA LYS A 46 13.24 -5.21 -14.79
C LYS A 46 13.86 -3.88 -15.15
N ASN A 47 14.80 -3.43 -14.35
CA ASN A 47 15.57 -2.23 -14.61
C ASN A 47 16.74 -2.52 -15.56
N PRO A 48 17.27 -1.51 -16.27
CA PRO A 48 18.47 -1.67 -17.08
C PRO A 48 19.67 -2.13 -16.24
N GLY A 49 20.50 -2.98 -16.85
CA GLY A 49 21.70 -3.54 -16.23
C GLY A 49 21.61 -5.05 -16.01
N ALA A 50 22.61 -5.80 -16.47
CA ALA A 50 22.65 -7.26 -16.35
C ALA A 50 22.55 -7.74 -14.90
N VAL A 51 23.04 -6.96 -13.96
CA VAL A 51 22.97 -7.26 -12.52
C VAL A 51 21.50 -7.27 -12.03
N TRP A 52 20.64 -6.42 -12.60
CA TRP A 52 19.25 -6.27 -12.20
C TRP A 52 18.30 -7.27 -12.87
N ASP A 53 18.75 -8.00 -13.90
CA ASP A 53 17.90 -8.97 -14.60
C ASP A 53 17.42 -10.10 -13.69
N ALA A 54 18.25 -10.53 -12.74
CA ALA A 54 17.91 -11.55 -11.74
C ALA A 54 17.09 -11.01 -10.55
N HIS A 55 16.94 -9.70 -10.42
CA HIS A 55 16.30 -9.01 -9.29
C HIS A 55 15.18 -8.07 -9.76
N PRO A 56 14.13 -8.58 -10.43
CA PRO A 56 13.02 -7.75 -10.87
C PRO A 56 12.17 -7.29 -9.69
N LYS A 57 11.62 -6.08 -9.76
CA LYS A 57 10.45 -5.75 -8.96
C LYS A 57 9.29 -6.62 -9.41
N THR A 58 8.53 -7.20 -8.47
CA THR A 58 7.38 -8.03 -8.80
C THR A 58 6.11 -7.58 -8.11
N ALA A 59 4.97 -7.82 -8.77
CA ALA A 59 3.65 -7.60 -8.20
C ALA A 59 2.79 -8.86 -8.34
N ALA A 60 2.11 -9.24 -7.27
CA ALA A 60 1.17 -10.35 -7.25
C ALA A 60 -0.21 -9.89 -6.75
N TYR A 61 -1.25 -10.43 -7.33
CA TYR A 61 -2.63 -10.04 -7.08
C TYR A 61 -3.44 -11.23 -6.59
N ARG A 62 -4.17 -11.05 -5.50
CA ARG A 62 -5.07 -12.06 -4.92
C ARG A 62 -6.24 -11.41 -4.19
N CYS A 63 -7.11 -12.21 -3.62
CA CYS A 63 -8.09 -11.75 -2.63
C CYS A 63 -7.62 -12.16 -1.22
N ASN A 64 -8.19 -11.52 -0.18
CA ASN A 64 -7.94 -11.92 1.19
C ASN A 64 -8.53 -13.30 1.49
N THR A 65 -7.86 -14.03 2.38
CA THR A 65 -8.28 -15.35 2.87
C THR A 65 -9.08 -15.24 4.18
N ALA A 66 -9.64 -16.37 4.62
CA ALA A 66 -10.37 -16.44 5.87
C ALA A 66 -9.47 -16.12 7.06
N GLY A 67 -9.94 -15.26 7.95
CA GLY A 67 -9.23 -14.93 9.18
C GLY A 67 -7.98 -14.06 9.00
N GLU A 68 -7.72 -13.54 7.81
CA GLU A 68 -6.48 -12.82 7.51
C GLU A 68 -6.49 -11.37 8.00
N VAL A 69 -7.60 -10.65 7.83
CA VAL A 69 -7.69 -9.21 8.09
C VAL A 69 -8.75 -8.92 9.14
N VAL A 70 -8.40 -8.14 10.16
CA VAL A 70 -9.33 -7.68 11.20
C VAL A 70 -10.23 -6.60 10.64
N LEU A 71 -11.52 -6.65 10.99
CA LEU A 71 -12.50 -5.63 10.65
C LEU A 71 -12.64 -4.66 11.83
N PHE A 72 -12.20 -3.44 11.62
CA PHE A 72 -12.43 -2.31 12.51
C PHE A 72 -13.51 -1.38 11.95
N ARG A 73 -14.27 -0.75 12.82
CA ARG A 73 -15.24 0.31 12.50
C ARG A 73 -15.09 1.47 13.47
N ILE A 74 -15.56 2.62 13.06
CA ILE A 74 -15.68 3.78 13.95
C ILE A 74 -16.89 3.55 14.85
N SER A 75 -16.73 3.82 16.14
CA SER A 75 -17.80 3.91 17.12
C SER A 75 -18.04 5.36 17.52
N SER A 76 -19.07 5.61 18.34
CA SER A 76 -19.41 6.96 18.82
C SER A 76 -18.29 7.64 19.57
N ASP A 77 -17.40 6.88 20.19
CA ASP A 77 -16.35 7.37 21.11
C ASP A 77 -14.94 6.84 20.78
N GLY A 78 -14.78 6.08 19.68
CA GLY A 78 -13.48 5.53 19.32
C GLY A 78 -13.51 4.52 18.18
N VAL A 79 -12.81 3.39 18.34
CA VAL A 79 -12.69 2.31 17.37
C VAL A 79 -13.29 1.03 17.93
N GLN A 80 -14.10 0.36 17.14
CA GLN A 80 -14.64 -0.95 17.45
C GLN A 80 -13.97 -2.05 16.63
N ARG A 81 -13.45 -3.07 17.29
CA ARG A 81 -13.04 -4.32 16.65
C ARG A 81 -14.27 -5.21 16.52
N VAL A 82 -14.80 -5.37 15.30
CA VAL A 82 -16.05 -6.09 15.03
C VAL A 82 -15.81 -7.58 14.82
N GLY A 83 -14.69 -7.93 14.19
CA GLY A 83 -14.38 -9.30 13.81
C GLY A 83 -13.30 -9.35 12.74
N ARG A 84 -13.54 -10.10 11.67
CA ARG A 84 -12.64 -10.23 10.53
C ARG A 84 -13.40 -10.07 9.21
N TYR A 85 -12.70 -9.63 8.18
CA TYR A 85 -13.24 -9.59 6.82
C TYR A 85 -13.52 -10.99 6.30
N THR A 86 -14.63 -11.14 5.58
CA THR A 86 -14.94 -12.38 4.87
C THR A 86 -13.94 -12.63 3.74
N PRO A 87 -13.66 -13.91 3.40
CA PRO A 87 -12.79 -14.23 2.27
C PRO A 87 -13.29 -13.58 0.98
N GLY A 88 -12.40 -13.05 0.17
CA GLY A 88 -12.75 -12.39 -1.10
C GLY A 88 -13.36 -10.99 -0.97
N ALA A 89 -13.43 -10.41 0.24
CA ALA A 89 -13.95 -9.06 0.45
C ALA A 89 -12.96 -7.96 0.08
N LEU A 90 -11.67 -8.26 0.12
CA LEU A 90 -10.58 -7.32 -0.15
C LEU A 90 -9.72 -7.80 -1.31
N TYR A 91 -9.25 -6.86 -2.13
CA TYR A 91 -8.19 -7.09 -3.10
C TYR A 91 -6.83 -6.92 -2.42
N VAL A 92 -5.92 -7.80 -2.71
CA VAL A 92 -4.56 -7.78 -2.14
C VAL A 92 -3.56 -7.63 -3.27
N THR A 93 -2.74 -6.62 -3.20
CA THR A 93 -1.57 -6.43 -4.05
C THR A 93 -0.32 -6.62 -3.20
N ARG A 94 0.51 -7.57 -3.58
CA ARG A 94 1.83 -7.78 -2.99
C ARG A 94 2.87 -7.25 -3.94
N GLU A 95 3.67 -6.31 -3.49
CA GLU A 95 4.81 -5.75 -4.20
C GLU A 95 6.09 -6.22 -3.53
N THR A 96 7.05 -6.67 -4.32
CA THR A 96 8.38 -7.08 -3.86
C THR A 96 9.41 -6.26 -4.63
N ASP A 97 10.33 -5.62 -3.92
CA ASP A 97 11.40 -4.84 -4.52
C ASP A 97 12.57 -5.72 -5.00
N GLU A 98 13.62 -5.09 -5.51
CA GLU A 98 14.81 -5.75 -6.05
C GLU A 98 15.60 -6.50 -4.97
N ASP A 99 15.49 -6.11 -3.71
CA ASP A 99 16.15 -6.73 -2.54
C ASP A 99 15.31 -7.88 -1.95
N GLY A 100 14.13 -8.15 -2.51
CA GLY A 100 13.21 -9.18 -2.02
C GLY A 100 12.37 -8.73 -0.82
N ILE A 101 12.42 -7.45 -0.46
CA ILE A 101 11.56 -6.88 0.59
C ILE A 101 10.16 -6.69 0.00
N TRP A 102 9.16 -7.18 0.72
CA TRP A 102 7.80 -7.14 0.22
C TRP A 102 6.83 -6.39 1.14
N GLN A 103 5.81 -5.84 0.51
CA GLN A 103 4.67 -5.22 1.16
C GLN A 103 3.37 -5.72 0.53
N GLU A 104 2.35 -5.97 1.34
CA GLU A 104 0.98 -6.24 0.89
C GLU A 104 0.08 -5.06 1.23
N SER A 105 -0.74 -4.66 0.27
CA SER A 105 -1.79 -3.66 0.43
C SER A 105 -3.15 -4.32 0.24
N PHE A 106 -4.02 -4.20 1.25
CA PHE A 106 -5.37 -4.74 1.24
C PHE A 106 -6.35 -3.61 0.98
N THR A 107 -7.05 -3.70 -0.13
CA THR A 107 -7.92 -2.63 -0.65
C THR A 107 -9.37 -3.09 -0.68
N ASP A 108 -10.28 -2.26 -0.21
CA ASP A 108 -11.72 -2.53 -0.28
C ASP A 108 -12.29 -2.30 -1.70
N LYS A 109 -13.56 -2.62 -1.89
CA LYS A 109 -14.25 -2.45 -3.18
C LYS A 109 -14.42 -0.99 -3.61
N SER A 110 -14.20 -0.05 -2.71
CA SER A 110 -14.21 1.40 -3.00
C SER A 110 -12.82 1.93 -3.36
N GLY A 111 -11.80 1.07 -3.42
CA GLY A 111 -10.43 1.44 -3.74
C GLY A 111 -9.64 1.99 -2.55
N ARG A 112 -10.17 1.89 -1.30
CA ARG A 112 -9.47 2.39 -0.12
C ARG A 112 -8.59 1.30 0.48
N VAL A 113 -7.36 1.64 0.81
CA VAL A 113 -6.45 0.72 1.53
C VAL A 113 -6.91 0.62 2.98
N VAL A 114 -7.33 -0.56 3.41
CA VAL A 114 -7.80 -0.83 4.78
C VAL A 114 -6.70 -1.42 5.67
N MET A 115 -5.70 -2.05 5.07
CA MET A 115 -4.54 -2.57 5.79
C MET A 115 -3.33 -2.62 4.87
N THR A 116 -2.15 -2.35 5.43
CA THR A 116 -0.86 -2.68 4.81
C THR A 116 -0.10 -3.64 5.73
N ARG A 117 0.61 -4.59 5.12
CA ARG A 117 1.45 -5.57 5.82
C ARG A 117 2.85 -5.50 5.29
N GLN A 118 3.84 -5.38 6.17
CA GLN A 118 5.25 -5.46 5.84
C GLN A 118 5.90 -6.62 6.59
N GLY A 119 6.75 -7.38 5.91
CA GLY A 119 7.44 -8.52 6.52
C GLY A 119 6.48 -9.52 7.18
N ASN A 120 6.90 -10.14 8.26
CA ASN A 120 6.18 -11.19 8.93
C ASN A 120 5.15 -10.68 9.96
N GLY A 121 4.20 -9.83 9.54
CA GLY A 121 3.06 -9.48 10.38
C GLY A 121 3.08 -8.07 10.98
N TYR A 122 3.81 -7.14 10.40
CA TYR A 122 3.70 -5.72 10.76
C TYR A 122 2.51 -5.08 10.06
N ASP A 123 1.32 -5.27 10.65
CA ASP A 123 0.05 -4.84 10.08
C ASP A 123 -0.31 -3.43 10.55
N THR A 124 -0.50 -2.51 9.60
CA THR A 124 -1.03 -1.17 9.85
C THR A 124 -2.44 -1.08 9.27
N TYR A 125 -3.41 -0.66 10.06
CA TYR A 125 -4.81 -0.54 9.65
C TYR A 125 -5.21 0.92 9.46
N TYR A 126 -6.04 1.15 8.43
CA TYR A 126 -6.61 2.44 8.07
C TYR A 126 -8.13 2.34 8.22
N ILE A 127 -8.71 3.19 9.06
CA ILE A 127 -10.15 3.14 9.38
C ILE A 127 -10.79 4.42 8.89
N TYR A 128 -11.84 4.25 8.11
CA TYR A 128 -12.56 5.33 7.44
C TYR A 128 -13.96 5.48 8.01
N ASP A 129 -14.46 6.72 7.97
CA ASP A 129 -15.86 6.99 8.26
C ASP A 129 -16.77 6.62 7.07
N ASP A 130 -18.08 6.80 7.26
CA ASP A 130 -19.09 6.50 6.24
C ASP A 130 -18.99 7.39 4.99
N HIS A 131 -18.28 8.52 5.09
CA HIS A 131 -17.96 9.41 3.97
C HIS A 131 -16.66 9.04 3.26
N GLY A 132 -15.95 8.01 3.73
CA GLY A 132 -14.68 7.58 3.17
C GLY A 132 -13.46 8.40 3.60
N ARG A 133 -13.58 9.21 4.67
CA ARG A 133 -12.48 10.01 5.22
C ARG A 133 -11.69 9.17 6.22
N LEU A 134 -10.37 9.24 6.17
CA LEU A 134 -9.48 8.51 7.08
C LEU A 134 -9.55 9.10 8.49
N CYS A 135 -10.06 8.34 9.45
CA CYS A 135 -10.21 8.78 10.84
C CYS A 135 -9.14 8.21 11.77
N TYR A 136 -8.71 6.97 11.54
CA TYR A 136 -7.67 6.36 12.36
C TYR A 136 -6.62 5.65 11.51
N VAL A 137 -5.35 5.73 11.96
CA VAL A 137 -4.30 4.82 11.54
C VAL A 137 -3.82 4.08 12.77
N LEU A 138 -3.90 2.75 12.73
CA LEU A 138 -3.48 1.86 13.80
C LEU A 138 -2.19 1.14 13.38
N PRO A 139 -1.02 1.56 13.87
CA PRO A 139 0.23 0.85 13.66
C PRO A 139 0.24 -0.53 14.36
N PRO A 140 1.20 -1.41 14.05
CA PRO A 140 1.26 -2.77 14.59
C PRO A 140 1.14 -2.85 16.11
N MET A 141 1.82 -1.99 16.85
CA MET A 141 1.77 -1.98 18.32
C MET A 141 0.37 -1.66 18.87
N ALA A 142 -0.42 -0.83 18.17
CA ALA A 142 -1.80 -0.59 18.56
C ALA A 142 -2.66 -1.82 18.30
N VAL A 143 -2.49 -2.46 17.14
CA VAL A 143 -3.27 -3.64 16.71
C VAL A 143 -2.98 -4.84 17.58
N ASP A 144 -1.72 -5.09 17.90
CA ASP A 144 -1.30 -6.22 18.75
C ASP A 144 -1.91 -6.15 20.16
N GLY A 145 -2.15 -4.94 20.67
CA GLY A 145 -2.82 -4.74 21.94
C GLY A 145 -4.36 -4.85 21.88
N MET A 146 -4.94 -4.77 20.66
CA MET A 146 -6.40 -4.79 20.44
C MET A 146 -6.89 -6.19 20.04
N TYR A 147 -6.57 -7.23 20.82
CA TYR A 147 -6.87 -8.63 20.46
C TYR A 147 -8.32 -9.06 20.73
N ASN A 148 -9.07 -8.38 21.60
CA ASN A 148 -10.46 -8.69 21.88
C ASN A 148 -11.43 -7.95 20.94
N THR A 149 -12.55 -8.61 20.57
CA THR A 149 -13.69 -7.91 19.99
C THR A 149 -14.28 -6.96 21.03
N GLY A 150 -14.60 -5.74 20.65
CA GLY A 150 -15.13 -4.75 21.55
C GLY A 150 -14.84 -3.32 21.11
N ASN A 151 -15.25 -2.38 21.96
CA ASN A 151 -15.05 -0.97 21.74
C ASN A 151 -13.79 -0.47 22.46
N TYR A 152 -12.99 0.31 21.77
CA TYR A 152 -11.79 0.98 22.27
C TYR A 152 -12.02 2.49 22.17
N PRO A 153 -12.39 3.15 23.28
CA PRO A 153 -12.67 4.58 23.25
C PRO A 153 -11.39 5.39 22.98
N ASP A 154 -11.54 6.65 22.53
CA ASP A 154 -10.43 7.58 22.27
C ASP A 154 -9.51 7.79 23.49
N SER A 155 -10.05 7.57 24.69
CA SER A 155 -9.32 7.62 25.95
C SER A 155 -8.51 6.37 26.27
N HIS A 156 -8.70 5.28 25.50
CA HIS A 156 -7.96 4.03 25.72
C HIS A 156 -6.47 4.22 25.48
N THR A 157 -5.65 3.71 26.39
CA THR A 157 -4.18 3.90 26.39
C THR A 157 -3.52 3.53 25.08
N LEU A 158 -3.93 2.42 24.44
CA LEU A 158 -3.40 1.99 23.15
C LEU A 158 -3.64 3.02 22.04
N LEU A 159 -4.87 3.60 22.00
CA LEU A 159 -5.18 4.62 20.99
C LEU A 159 -4.46 5.93 21.28
N GLN A 160 -4.26 6.28 22.55
CA GLN A 160 -3.52 7.49 22.91
C GLN A 160 -2.02 7.37 22.59
N GLN A 161 -1.43 6.23 22.89
CA GLN A 161 0.01 6.03 22.75
C GLN A 161 0.45 5.71 21.31
N TYR A 162 -0.38 4.99 20.53
CA TYR A 162 0.07 4.43 19.26
C TYR A 162 -0.75 4.84 18.06
N ALA A 163 -2.02 5.28 18.22
CA ALA A 163 -2.89 5.58 17.08
C ALA A 163 -2.76 7.03 16.59
N TYR A 164 -2.89 7.20 15.28
CA TYR A 164 -3.19 8.50 14.68
C TYR A 164 -4.70 8.66 14.64
N LEU A 165 -5.20 9.85 14.98
CA LEU A 165 -6.60 10.21 14.95
C LEU A 165 -6.79 11.49 14.14
N TYR A 166 -7.82 11.48 13.29
CA TYR A 166 -8.26 12.64 12.51
C TYR A 166 -9.75 12.84 12.74
N LYS A 167 -10.18 14.07 12.96
CA LYS A 167 -11.58 14.48 13.13
C LYS A 167 -11.95 15.49 12.07
N TYR A 168 -13.15 15.36 11.55
CA TYR A 168 -13.64 16.20 10.47
C TYR A 168 -14.95 16.88 10.86
N ASP A 169 -15.19 18.05 10.30
CA ASP A 169 -16.50 18.71 10.37
C ASP A 169 -17.44 18.15 9.26
N ASP A 170 -18.68 18.66 9.26
CA ASP A 170 -19.69 18.26 8.28
C ASP A 170 -19.35 18.71 6.84
N ARG A 171 -18.44 19.66 6.69
CA ARG A 171 -17.95 20.14 5.39
C ARG A 171 -16.76 19.32 4.88
N GLY A 172 -16.22 18.41 5.69
CA GLY A 172 -15.07 17.58 5.37
C GLY A 172 -13.71 18.21 5.70
N ASN A 173 -13.67 19.35 6.39
CA ASN A 173 -12.42 19.95 6.85
C ASN A 173 -11.88 19.17 8.05
N CYS A 174 -10.58 18.93 8.10
CA CYS A 174 -9.93 18.28 9.24
C CYS A 174 -9.81 19.25 10.41
N ILE A 175 -10.72 19.15 11.39
CA ILE A 175 -10.78 20.04 12.57
C ILE A 175 -9.96 19.55 13.75
N GLY A 176 -9.49 18.32 13.71
CA GLY A 176 -8.69 17.74 14.80
C GLY A 176 -7.72 16.69 14.33
N LYS A 177 -6.53 16.71 14.90
CA LYS A 177 -5.47 15.71 14.65
C LYS A 177 -4.78 15.35 15.95
N ARG A 178 -4.55 14.06 16.16
CA ARG A 178 -3.72 13.55 17.24
C ARG A 178 -2.68 12.60 16.69
N LEU A 179 -1.42 12.83 17.06
CA LEU A 179 -0.30 11.93 16.77
C LEU A 179 -0.10 10.98 17.97
N PRO A 180 0.52 9.82 17.77
CA PRO A 180 0.86 8.88 18.84
C PRO A 180 1.60 9.56 19.99
N GLY A 181 1.11 9.36 21.23
CA GLY A 181 1.70 9.93 22.43
C GLY A 181 1.58 11.44 22.59
N CYS A 182 0.93 12.15 21.66
CA CYS A 182 0.81 13.60 21.67
C CYS A 182 -0.59 14.07 22.10
N LYS A 183 -0.68 15.34 22.50
CA LYS A 183 -1.96 16.02 22.68
C LYS A 183 -2.64 16.27 21.34
N SER A 184 -3.96 16.36 21.35
CA SER A 184 -4.74 16.69 20.15
C SER A 184 -4.48 18.15 19.74
N ILE A 185 -4.30 18.35 18.42
CA ILE A 185 -4.23 19.65 17.79
C ILE A 185 -5.63 19.94 17.22
N GLN A 186 -6.15 21.14 17.46
CA GLN A 186 -7.41 21.61 16.86
C GLN A 186 -7.10 22.61 15.76
N MET A 187 -7.86 22.53 14.67
CA MET A 187 -7.80 23.44 13.53
C MET A 187 -9.14 24.14 13.39
N ILE A 188 -9.10 25.45 13.20
CA ILE A 188 -10.27 26.31 13.02
C ILE A 188 -10.15 26.91 11.63
N TYR A 189 -11.24 26.89 10.88
CA TYR A 189 -11.34 27.43 9.54
C TYR A 189 -12.33 28.60 9.55
N ASP A 190 -12.01 29.65 8.81
CA ASP A 190 -12.85 30.84 8.62
C ASP A 190 -13.99 30.57 7.66
#